data_7fb692be091816b31704240c88be06f6
#
_entry.id   7fb692be091816b31704240c88be06f6
#
_cell.length_a   1.000
_cell.length_b   1.000
_cell.length_c   1.000
_cell.angle_alpha   90.00
_cell.angle_beta   90.00
_cell.angle_gamma   90.00
#
_symmetry.space_group_name_H-M   'P 1'
#
loop_
_entity.id
_entity.type
_entity.pdbx_description
1 polymer ?
#
loop_
_entity_poly.entity_id
_entity_poly.type
_entity_poly.pdbx_seq_one_letter_code
_entity_poly.pdbx_strand_id
1 'polypeptide(L)'
;MNEKRNMLTEASRIARGNIINISDLDIDNIDGLIIPGGFGSAKNFTNWAFEGPDGTIIKEVKDLILHLVHHEKPIIALCVSPVVICKALEKSEMKANLTIGSDQEESPYDINGFKNGIEKTGASVTFKTIREIHIDQKNKIISAPCYMMQASILDIRNNIKQAIDAMAEMI
;
A
#
# COMPACT_ATOMS: atom_id res chain seq x y z
N MET A 1 16.84 -6.77 21.27
CA MET A 1 16.40 -5.57 22.02
C MET A 1 14.89 -5.64 22.16
N ASN A 2 14.40 -5.67 23.42
CA ASN A 2 12.95 -5.67 23.70
C ASN A 2 12.43 -4.25 23.98
N GLU A 3 12.76 -3.29 23.12
CA GLU A 3 12.26 -1.93 23.24
C GLU A 3 10.83 -1.85 22.69
N LYS A 4 9.87 -1.52 23.56
CA LYS A 4 8.50 -1.23 23.12
C LYS A 4 8.44 0.22 22.64
N ARG A 5 8.07 0.42 21.37
CA ARG A 5 7.87 1.73 20.78
C ARG A 5 6.39 2.00 20.55
N ASN A 6 5.97 3.23 20.76
CA ASN A 6 4.62 3.67 20.44
C ASN A 6 4.58 4.12 18.97
N MET A 7 3.73 3.51 18.17
CA MET A 7 3.64 3.73 16.72
C MET A 7 3.28 5.18 16.38
N LEU A 8 2.36 5.80 17.13
CA LEU A 8 1.97 7.19 16.94
C LEU A 8 3.14 8.15 17.22
N THR A 9 3.90 7.89 18.29
CA THR A 9 5.09 8.67 18.63
C THR A 9 6.16 8.57 17.54
N GLU A 10 6.43 7.38 17.02
CA GLU A 10 7.42 7.19 15.96
C GLU A 10 6.95 7.84 14.65
N ALA A 11 5.67 7.72 14.30
CA ALA A 11 5.11 8.38 13.12
C ALA A 11 5.18 9.91 13.22
N SER A 12 4.96 10.48 14.42
CA SER A 12 5.01 11.93 14.63
C SER A 12 6.40 12.52 14.38
N ARG A 13 7.46 11.75 14.63
CA ARG A 13 8.85 12.17 14.35
C ARG A 13 9.09 12.38 12.85
N ILE A 14 8.47 11.55 12.02
CA ILE A 14 8.58 11.64 10.56
C ILE A 14 7.66 12.73 10.02
N ALA A 15 6.43 12.80 10.50
CA ALA A 15 5.45 13.79 10.07
C ALA A 15 5.79 15.23 10.51
N ARG A 16 6.66 15.41 11.51
CA ARG A 16 7.13 16.71 12.03
C ARG A 16 6.00 17.67 12.45
N GLY A 17 4.90 17.15 12.91
CA GLY A 17 3.79 18.02 13.27
C GLY A 17 2.58 17.27 13.78
N ASN A 18 1.43 17.83 13.54
CA ASN A 18 0.17 17.27 13.94
C ASN A 18 -0.06 15.94 13.23
N ILE A 19 -0.17 14.89 14.04
CA ILE A 19 -0.71 13.61 13.60
C ILE A 19 -1.88 13.25 14.52
N ILE A 20 -2.80 12.50 13.99
CA ILE A 20 -3.94 11.98 14.75
C ILE A 20 -3.90 10.47 14.76
N ASN A 21 -4.50 9.87 15.78
CA ASN A 21 -4.74 8.45 15.77
C ASN A 21 -5.75 8.13 14.67
N ILE A 22 -5.55 7.05 13.94
CA ILE A 22 -6.47 6.63 12.88
C ILE A 22 -7.90 6.39 13.41
N SER A 23 -8.05 6.00 14.68
CA SER A 23 -9.35 5.85 15.34
C SER A 23 -10.10 7.17 15.54
N ASP A 24 -9.38 8.29 15.52
CA ASP A 24 -9.94 9.63 15.73
C ASP A 24 -10.16 10.38 14.39
N LEU A 25 -9.85 9.69 13.28
CA LEU A 25 -9.95 10.25 11.94
C LEU A 25 -11.41 10.31 11.49
N ASP A 26 -11.84 11.49 11.02
CA ASP A 26 -13.11 11.64 10.31
C ASP A 26 -12.93 11.17 8.86
N ILE A 27 -13.28 9.91 8.60
CA ILE A 27 -13.06 9.25 7.31
C ILE A 27 -13.95 9.82 6.19
N ASP A 28 -15.04 10.50 6.51
CA ASP A 28 -15.93 11.12 5.51
C ASP A 28 -15.27 12.35 4.86
N ASN A 29 -14.41 13.03 5.59
CA ASN A 29 -13.69 14.24 5.15
C ASN A 29 -12.33 13.95 4.49
N ILE A 30 -12.06 12.70 4.10
CA ILE A 30 -10.83 12.33 3.39
C ILE A 30 -11.14 12.18 1.90
N ASP A 31 -10.38 12.86 1.03
CA ASP A 31 -10.51 12.78 -0.42
C ASP A 31 -9.68 11.67 -1.05
N GLY A 32 -8.70 11.14 -0.33
CA GLY A 32 -7.87 10.05 -0.79
C GLY A 32 -6.85 9.61 0.25
N LEU A 33 -6.15 8.49 -0.01
CA LEU A 33 -5.18 7.89 0.91
C LEU A 33 -3.88 7.58 0.20
N ILE A 34 -2.77 7.91 0.83
CA ILE A 34 -1.44 7.48 0.38
C ILE A 34 -0.80 6.62 1.47
N ILE A 35 -0.45 5.38 1.11
CA ILE A 35 0.32 4.47 1.96
C ILE A 35 1.75 4.41 1.41
N PRO A 36 2.72 5.08 2.05
CA PRO A 36 4.08 5.23 1.50
C PRO A 36 4.87 3.92 1.42
N GLY A 37 4.43 2.87 2.11
CA GLY A 37 5.12 1.60 2.12
C GLY A 37 6.10 1.46 3.28
N GLY A 38 7.21 0.75 3.00
CA GLY A 38 8.15 0.29 3.99
C GLY A 38 7.63 -0.92 4.78
N PHE A 39 8.53 -1.72 5.30
CA PHE A 39 8.16 -2.90 6.10
C PHE A 39 7.34 -2.55 7.37
N GLY A 40 7.37 -1.29 7.80
CA GLY A 40 6.49 -0.80 8.86
C GLY A 40 5.01 -0.99 8.54
N SER A 41 4.57 -0.78 7.30
CA SER A 41 3.18 -1.03 6.90
C SER A 41 2.83 -2.52 6.93
N ALA A 42 3.72 -3.39 6.45
CA ALA A 42 3.53 -4.84 6.45
C ALA A 42 3.67 -5.48 7.85
N LYS A 43 4.21 -4.75 8.84
CA LYS A 43 4.40 -5.22 10.22
C LYS A 43 3.42 -4.63 11.22
N ASN A 44 2.95 -3.40 10.98
CA ASN A 44 2.15 -2.64 11.94
C ASN A 44 0.69 -2.48 11.51
N PHE A 45 0.41 -2.33 10.22
CA PHE A 45 -0.98 -2.31 9.72
C PHE A 45 -1.50 -3.73 9.48
N THR A 46 -0.58 -4.61 9.09
CA THR A 46 -0.82 -6.06 9.01
C THR A 46 0.28 -6.78 9.78
N ASN A 47 0.19 -8.09 9.90
CA ASN A 47 1.31 -8.96 10.27
C ASN A 47 1.83 -9.77 9.07
N TRP A 48 1.61 -9.27 7.86
CA TRP A 48 2.05 -9.92 6.61
C TRP A 48 3.54 -10.27 6.60
N ALA A 49 4.39 -9.40 7.15
CA ALA A 49 5.83 -9.64 7.20
C ALA A 49 6.23 -10.89 8.00
N PHE A 50 5.35 -11.45 8.81
CA PHE A 50 5.57 -12.63 9.65
C PHE A 50 4.76 -13.84 9.18
N GLU A 51 3.54 -13.64 8.72
CA GLU A 51 2.56 -14.69 8.42
C GLU A 51 2.11 -14.69 6.95
N GLY A 52 2.64 -13.75 6.15
CA GLY A 52 2.28 -13.64 4.74
C GLY A 52 0.78 -13.43 4.53
N PRO A 53 0.20 -14.10 3.51
CA PRO A 53 -1.22 -13.94 3.18
C PRO A 53 -2.17 -14.46 4.27
N ASP A 54 -1.71 -15.34 5.16
CA ASP A 54 -2.52 -15.88 6.26
C ASP A 54 -2.64 -14.91 7.45
N GLY A 55 -1.87 -13.82 7.40
CA GLY A 55 -1.86 -12.78 8.43
C GLY A 55 -3.17 -11.98 8.53
N THR A 56 -3.21 -11.09 9.51
CA THR A 56 -4.33 -10.21 9.82
C THR A 56 -4.02 -8.75 9.46
N ILE A 57 -5.05 -7.92 9.52
CA ILE A 57 -4.96 -6.45 9.37
C ILE A 57 -5.67 -5.77 10.54
N ILE A 58 -5.15 -4.66 11.02
CA ILE A 58 -5.83 -3.88 12.06
C ILE A 58 -7.14 -3.29 11.52
N LYS A 59 -8.15 -3.28 12.38
CA LYS A 59 -9.53 -2.95 11.99
C LYS A 59 -9.65 -1.55 11.40
N GLU A 60 -9.04 -0.57 12.01
CA GLU A 60 -9.12 0.85 11.63
C GLU A 60 -8.56 1.10 10.22
N VAL A 61 -7.45 0.46 9.87
CA VAL A 61 -6.88 0.54 8.51
C VAL A 61 -7.76 -0.17 7.50
N LYS A 62 -8.31 -1.33 7.86
CA LYS A 62 -9.23 -2.06 7.01
C LYS A 62 -10.49 -1.24 6.72
N ASP A 63 -11.09 -0.68 7.76
CA ASP A 63 -12.34 0.10 7.64
C ASP A 63 -12.12 1.36 6.78
N LEU A 64 -11.00 2.05 6.96
CA LEU A 64 -10.63 3.21 6.13
C LEU A 64 -10.50 2.83 4.65
N ILE A 65 -9.76 1.75 4.34
CA ILE A 65 -9.58 1.30 2.96
C ILE A 65 -10.93 0.89 2.34
N LEU A 66 -11.75 0.12 3.06
CA LEU A 66 -13.07 -0.28 2.59
C LEU A 66 -13.98 0.93 2.33
N HIS A 67 -13.97 1.91 3.24
CA HIS A 67 -14.73 3.17 3.08
C HIS A 67 -14.31 3.90 1.80
N LEU A 68 -13.00 4.11 1.60
CA LEU A 68 -12.51 4.85 0.42
C LEU A 68 -12.85 4.13 -0.89
N VAL A 69 -12.65 2.81 -0.96
CA VAL A 69 -13.01 2.04 -2.16
C VAL A 69 -14.52 2.08 -2.42
N HIS A 70 -15.33 2.01 -1.36
CA HIS A 70 -16.79 2.04 -1.49
C HIS A 70 -17.31 3.40 -1.98
N HIS A 71 -16.62 4.49 -1.62
CA HIS A 71 -16.95 5.86 -2.04
C HIS A 71 -16.16 6.32 -3.27
N GLU A 72 -15.49 5.40 -3.97
CA GLU A 72 -14.70 5.67 -5.17
C GLU A 72 -13.61 6.74 -4.96
N LYS A 73 -13.10 6.87 -3.74
CA LYS A 73 -12.01 7.78 -3.40
C LYS A 73 -10.65 7.13 -3.70
N PRO A 74 -9.68 7.86 -4.29
CA PRO A 74 -8.45 7.26 -4.76
C PRO A 74 -7.51 6.83 -3.62
N ILE A 75 -6.81 5.71 -3.84
CA ILE A 75 -5.80 5.19 -2.91
C ILE A 75 -4.50 4.96 -3.66
N ILE A 76 -3.38 5.45 -3.11
CA ILE A 76 -2.04 5.10 -3.57
C ILE A 76 -1.41 4.09 -2.61
N ALA A 77 -0.95 2.97 -3.15
CA ALA A 77 -0.18 1.95 -2.46
C ALA A 77 1.24 1.84 -3.05
N LEU A 78 2.24 2.35 -2.34
CA LEU A 78 3.63 2.37 -2.79
C LEU A 78 4.44 1.22 -2.20
N CYS A 79 5.42 0.74 -2.96
CA CYS A 79 6.39 -0.26 -2.51
C CYS A 79 5.68 -1.55 -2.05
N VAL A 80 5.81 -1.95 -0.79
CA VAL A 80 5.19 -3.16 -0.22
C VAL A 80 3.73 -2.95 0.21
N SER A 81 3.19 -1.72 0.18
CA SER A 81 1.83 -1.42 0.65
C SER A 81 0.70 -2.15 -0.09
N PRO A 82 0.85 -2.64 -1.33
CA PRO A 82 -0.17 -3.48 -1.94
C PRO A 82 -0.63 -4.65 -1.06
N VAL A 83 0.24 -5.17 -0.17
CA VAL A 83 -0.16 -6.23 0.78
C VAL A 83 -1.20 -5.75 1.81
N VAL A 84 -1.19 -4.47 2.15
CA VAL A 84 -2.19 -3.87 3.06
C VAL A 84 -3.55 -3.78 2.36
N ILE A 85 -3.54 -3.33 1.09
CA ILE A 85 -4.76 -3.23 0.28
C ILE A 85 -5.41 -4.61 0.09
N CYS A 86 -4.64 -5.60 -0.35
CA CYS A 86 -5.20 -6.93 -0.60
C CYS A 86 -5.75 -7.57 0.69
N LYS A 87 -5.10 -7.36 1.84
CA LYS A 87 -5.62 -7.83 3.14
C LYS A 87 -6.89 -7.10 3.57
N ALA A 88 -7.01 -5.80 3.29
CA ALA A 88 -8.24 -5.06 3.60
C ALA A 88 -9.43 -5.58 2.80
N LEU A 89 -9.21 -5.92 1.52
CA LEU A 89 -10.26 -6.34 0.59
C LEU A 89 -10.49 -7.86 0.54
N GLU A 90 -9.69 -8.67 1.23
CA GLU A 90 -9.70 -10.14 1.14
C GLU A 90 -11.09 -10.75 1.31
N LYS A 91 -11.84 -10.29 2.33
CA LYS A 91 -13.19 -10.82 2.66
C LYS A 91 -14.33 -9.99 2.09
N SER A 92 -14.03 -9.04 1.20
CA SER A 92 -15.04 -8.24 0.51
C SER A 92 -15.33 -8.79 -0.89
N GLU A 93 -16.39 -8.31 -1.51
CA GLU A 93 -16.69 -8.59 -2.93
C GLU A 93 -15.77 -7.80 -3.87
N MET A 94 -15.14 -6.74 -3.37
CA MET A 94 -14.22 -5.91 -4.12
C MET A 94 -12.86 -6.61 -4.18
N LYS A 95 -12.33 -6.80 -5.39
CA LYS A 95 -11.03 -7.41 -5.64
C LYS A 95 -10.15 -6.42 -6.38
N ALA A 96 -8.99 -6.12 -5.80
CA ALA A 96 -8.05 -5.19 -6.40
C ALA A 96 -7.16 -5.86 -7.44
N ASN A 97 -6.76 -5.09 -8.45
CA ASN A 97 -5.62 -5.41 -9.29
C ASN A 97 -4.46 -4.47 -8.92
N LEU A 98 -3.33 -5.05 -8.56
CA LEU A 98 -2.21 -4.32 -7.93
C LEU A 98 -0.90 -4.61 -8.67
N THR A 99 0.12 -3.76 -8.47
CA THR A 99 1.50 -4.15 -8.77
C THR A 99 2.33 -4.20 -7.49
N ILE A 100 3.30 -5.09 -7.49
CA ILE A 100 4.33 -5.22 -6.45
C ILE A 100 5.74 -5.14 -7.06
N GLY A 101 5.83 -4.93 -8.36
CA GLY A 101 7.07 -4.89 -9.12
C GLY A 101 7.00 -5.75 -10.36
N SER A 102 8.16 -6.17 -10.85
CA SER A 102 8.33 -7.01 -12.03
C SER A 102 9.32 -8.14 -11.74
N ASP A 103 9.13 -9.28 -12.37
CA ASP A 103 10.10 -10.40 -12.38
C ASP A 103 11.12 -10.30 -13.53
N GLN A 104 11.05 -9.24 -14.33
CA GLN A 104 11.95 -9.01 -15.47
C GLN A 104 13.09 -8.04 -15.17
N GLU A 105 13.07 -7.39 -14.01
CA GLU A 105 14.11 -6.48 -13.54
C GLU A 105 14.61 -6.93 -12.16
N GLU A 106 15.82 -6.51 -11.80
CA GLU A 106 16.40 -6.87 -10.49
C GLU A 106 15.54 -6.34 -9.34
N SER A 107 15.36 -7.19 -8.36
CA SER A 107 14.69 -6.88 -7.09
C SER A 107 15.47 -7.46 -5.92
N PRO A 108 15.59 -6.75 -4.79
CA PRO A 108 16.11 -7.32 -3.56
C PRO A 108 15.12 -8.27 -2.86
N TYR A 109 13.94 -8.48 -3.44
CA TYR A 109 12.85 -9.25 -2.86
C TYR A 109 12.35 -10.34 -3.81
N ASP A 110 11.72 -11.38 -3.25
CA ASP A 110 11.01 -12.41 -4.01
C ASP A 110 9.67 -11.86 -4.53
N ILE A 111 9.69 -11.18 -5.68
CA ILE A 111 8.51 -10.58 -6.32
C ILE A 111 7.44 -11.63 -6.64
N ASN A 112 7.85 -12.82 -7.09
CA ASN A 112 6.92 -13.92 -7.39
C ASN A 112 6.27 -14.46 -6.10
N GLY A 113 7.02 -14.55 -5.00
CA GLY A 113 6.47 -14.90 -3.69
C GLY A 113 5.44 -13.88 -3.20
N PHE A 114 5.72 -12.59 -3.34
CA PHE A 114 4.74 -11.53 -3.03
C PHE A 114 3.49 -11.62 -3.92
N LYS A 115 3.67 -11.79 -5.24
CA LYS A 115 2.57 -12.00 -6.18
C LYS A 115 1.66 -13.15 -5.73
N ASN A 116 2.26 -14.32 -5.51
CA ASN A 116 1.51 -15.51 -5.09
C ASN A 116 0.75 -15.30 -3.76
N GLY A 117 1.37 -14.59 -2.82
CA GLY A 117 0.74 -14.23 -1.55
C GLY A 117 -0.45 -13.28 -1.75
N ILE A 118 -0.30 -12.23 -2.57
CA ILE A 118 -1.38 -11.29 -2.89
C ILE A 118 -2.53 -12.01 -3.58
N GLU A 119 -2.24 -12.89 -4.55
CA GLU A 119 -3.26 -13.66 -5.27
C GLU A 119 -4.04 -14.63 -4.38
N LYS A 120 -3.43 -15.17 -3.32
CA LYS A 120 -4.14 -15.99 -2.32
C LYS A 120 -5.24 -15.22 -1.57
N THR A 121 -5.14 -13.90 -1.46
CA THR A 121 -6.21 -13.07 -0.86
C THR A 121 -7.37 -12.79 -1.82
N GLY A 122 -7.27 -13.23 -3.07
CA GLY A 122 -8.25 -13.01 -4.13
C GLY A 122 -8.02 -11.73 -4.94
N ALA A 123 -6.98 -10.96 -4.66
CA ALA A 123 -6.51 -9.88 -5.52
C ALA A 123 -5.75 -10.43 -6.73
N SER A 124 -5.53 -9.62 -7.75
CA SER A 124 -4.67 -9.96 -8.90
C SER A 124 -3.44 -9.06 -8.95
N VAL A 125 -2.38 -9.53 -9.59
CA VAL A 125 -1.13 -8.78 -9.75
C VAL A 125 -0.80 -8.60 -11.22
N THR A 126 -0.58 -7.35 -11.61
CA THR A 126 -0.03 -6.96 -12.91
C THR A 126 1.41 -6.49 -12.71
N PHE A 127 2.38 -7.16 -13.30
CA PHE A 127 3.78 -6.75 -13.21
C PHE A 127 4.00 -5.39 -13.88
N LYS A 128 4.77 -4.55 -13.18
CA LYS A 128 5.21 -3.23 -13.63
C LYS A 128 6.67 -3.02 -13.26
N THR A 129 7.41 -2.44 -14.19
CA THR A 129 8.79 -2.03 -13.96
C THR A 129 8.84 -0.76 -13.09
N ILE A 130 10.05 -0.38 -12.66
CA ILE A 130 10.23 0.87 -11.91
C ILE A 130 9.78 2.13 -12.66
N ARG A 131 9.64 2.06 -13.98
CA ARG A 131 9.23 3.18 -14.83
C ARG A 131 7.73 3.29 -15.02
N GLU A 132 6.98 2.35 -14.44
CA GLU A 132 5.54 2.21 -14.65
C GLU A 132 4.80 2.21 -13.31
N ILE A 133 3.54 2.60 -13.36
CA ILE A 133 2.57 2.40 -12.28
C ILE A 133 1.46 1.48 -12.76
N HIS A 134 0.69 0.93 -11.84
CA HIS A 134 -0.56 0.25 -12.17
C HIS A 134 -1.75 1.01 -11.57
N ILE A 135 -2.80 1.15 -12.37
CA ILE A 135 -4.04 1.81 -11.96
C ILE A 135 -5.20 0.81 -12.10
N ASP A 136 -5.75 0.42 -10.99
CA ASP A 136 -7.04 -0.27 -10.93
C ASP A 136 -8.15 0.77 -11.06
N GLN A 137 -8.61 0.99 -12.28
CA GLN A 137 -9.63 1.99 -12.59
C GLN A 137 -10.96 1.73 -11.88
N LYS A 138 -11.31 0.45 -11.67
CA LYS A 138 -12.55 0.07 -11.05
C LYS A 138 -12.61 0.46 -9.58
N ASN A 139 -11.51 0.26 -8.86
CA ASN A 139 -11.42 0.52 -7.42
C ASN A 139 -10.71 1.83 -7.10
N LYS A 140 -10.26 2.58 -8.12
CA LYS A 140 -9.44 3.80 -7.99
C LYS A 140 -8.18 3.59 -7.13
N ILE A 141 -7.53 2.45 -7.31
CA ILE A 141 -6.30 2.12 -6.59
C ILE A 141 -5.10 2.24 -7.53
N ILE A 142 -4.15 3.06 -7.13
CA ILE A 142 -2.88 3.26 -7.81
C ILE A 142 -1.81 2.52 -7.03
N SER A 143 -1.02 1.68 -7.68
CA SER A 143 0.13 1.02 -7.07
C SER A 143 1.40 1.25 -7.88
N ALA A 144 2.52 1.41 -7.17
CA ALA A 144 3.82 1.69 -7.77
C ALA A 144 4.92 0.88 -7.08
N PRO A 145 5.82 0.24 -7.85
CA PRO A 145 6.86 -0.65 -7.31
C PRO A 145 7.84 0.01 -6.34
N CYS A 146 8.29 1.22 -6.62
CA CYS A 146 9.25 1.94 -5.79
C CYS A 146 10.47 1.05 -5.40
N TYR A 147 10.79 0.99 -4.11
CA TYR A 147 11.91 0.21 -3.56
C TYR A 147 11.71 -1.32 -3.58
N MET A 148 10.61 -1.82 -4.12
CA MET A 148 10.50 -3.25 -4.44
C MET A 148 11.42 -3.64 -5.61
N MET A 149 11.89 -2.66 -6.39
CA MET A 149 12.83 -2.84 -7.49
C MET A 149 14.20 -2.27 -7.14
N GLN A 150 15.26 -2.86 -7.68
CA GLN A 150 16.61 -2.31 -7.62
C GLN A 150 16.71 -1.15 -8.61
N ALA A 151 16.73 0.10 -8.12
CA ALA A 151 16.67 1.27 -8.97
C ALA A 151 17.40 2.47 -8.35
N SER A 152 17.70 3.47 -9.17
CA SER A 152 18.26 4.72 -8.69
C SER A 152 17.21 5.52 -7.90
N ILE A 153 17.67 6.38 -6.99
CA ILE A 153 16.79 7.28 -6.23
C ILE A 153 15.94 8.17 -7.14
N LEU A 154 16.47 8.52 -8.31
CA LEU A 154 15.76 9.33 -9.30
C LEU A 154 14.62 8.54 -9.96
N ASP A 155 14.86 7.27 -10.32
CA ASP A 155 13.82 6.41 -10.87
C ASP A 155 12.69 6.20 -9.85
N ILE A 156 13.04 5.95 -8.59
CA ILE A 156 12.06 5.80 -7.50
C ILE A 156 11.24 7.08 -7.32
N ARG A 157 11.91 8.25 -7.29
CA ARG A 157 11.22 9.54 -7.22
C ARG A 157 10.24 9.74 -8.37
N ASN A 158 10.67 9.41 -9.61
CA ASN A 158 9.83 9.53 -10.79
C ASN A 158 8.64 8.57 -10.75
N ASN A 159 8.84 7.36 -10.26
CA ASN A 159 7.78 6.37 -10.08
C ASN A 159 6.74 6.84 -9.06
N ILE A 160 7.18 7.38 -7.91
CA ILE A 160 6.27 7.99 -6.92
C ILE A 160 5.54 9.19 -7.52
N LYS A 161 6.24 10.06 -8.28
CA LYS A 161 5.63 11.22 -8.92
C LYS A 161 4.50 10.82 -9.88
N GLN A 162 4.69 9.79 -10.70
CA GLN A 162 3.64 9.28 -11.57
C GLN A 162 2.38 8.87 -10.78
N ALA A 163 2.56 8.20 -9.64
CA ALA A 163 1.43 7.80 -8.79
C ALA A 163 0.69 9.02 -8.21
N ILE A 164 1.43 10.04 -7.76
CA ILE A 164 0.85 11.28 -7.23
C ILE A 164 0.12 12.06 -8.33
N ASP A 165 0.73 12.20 -9.52
CA ASP A 165 0.11 12.89 -10.66
C ASP A 165 -1.20 12.19 -11.04
N ALA A 166 -1.19 10.85 -11.12
CA ALA A 166 -2.39 10.06 -11.43
C ALA A 166 -3.50 10.23 -10.38
N MET A 167 -3.15 10.32 -9.10
CA MET A 167 -4.12 10.58 -8.03
C MET A 167 -4.73 11.98 -8.15
N ALA A 168 -3.91 12.98 -8.46
CA ALA A 168 -4.38 14.35 -8.60
C ALA A 168 -5.39 14.52 -9.75
N GLU A 169 -5.36 13.64 -10.75
CA GLU A 169 -6.34 13.61 -11.85
C GLU A 169 -7.68 12.93 -11.43
N MET A 170 -7.71 12.24 -10.28
CA MET A 170 -8.88 11.50 -9.79
C MET A 170 -9.66 12.26 -8.71
N ILE A 171 -9.05 13.27 -8.08
CA ILE A 171 -9.65 14.15 -7.08
C ILE A 171 -10.24 15.38 -7.78
#